data_fef4bd2b4b15ab444cbfae483b27da7e
#
_entry.id   fef4bd2b4b15ab444cbfae483b27da7e
#
_cell.length_a   1.000
_cell.length_b   1.000
_cell.length_c   1.000
_cell.angle_alpha   90.00
_cell.angle_beta   90.00
_cell.angle_gamma   90.00
#
_symmetry.space_group_name_H-M   'P 1'
#
loop_
_entity.id
_entity.type
_entity.pdbx_description
1 polymer ?
#
loop_
_entity_poly.entity_id
_entity_poly.type
_entity_poly.pdbx_seq_one_letter_code
_entity_poly.pdbx_strand_id
1 'polypeptide(L)'
;MYLGLLAALFLGLHNLCKKHAVQGNAVFPVLFGTIGSGFLVLLPFFIGSLYFPEFMKQMGFYITDISWSRHGFIFIKSMIMAASWVLAFQALKHLPITIVAPIRSAGPFFTFIGAIVIYGEQPNSLQWVGFVVIISSVLLYSKVGKKEGIIFKRNKRIYAIIAATFLGASSGLYDKFLIQELVLNPQTLQFWFCWYTLLILLCILLFSWFPNKGNRKEFKWRWTIVGVGVLLQTADYFYFKALQDPEALILILSAIKRSQLIIAVVIGGLLFKEKNKRKKLVPLIGILLGVFLILYS
;
A
#
# COMPACT_ATOMS: atom_id res chain seq x y z
N MET A 1 -13.70 6.32 9.91
CA MET A 1 -13.48 4.85 9.96
C MET A 1 -14.02 4.09 8.75
N TYR A 2 -15.27 4.30 8.30
CA TYR A 2 -15.83 3.63 7.11
C TYR A 2 -14.97 3.81 5.85
N LEU A 3 -14.39 4.99 5.64
CA LEU A 3 -13.49 5.25 4.51
C LEU A 3 -12.24 4.37 4.55
N GLY A 4 -11.71 4.09 5.75
CA GLY A 4 -10.58 3.16 5.93
C GLY A 4 -10.93 1.72 5.53
N LEU A 5 -12.15 1.25 5.84
CA LEU A 5 -12.63 -0.06 5.41
C LEU A 5 -12.83 -0.14 3.88
N LEU A 6 -13.36 0.93 3.25
CA LEU A 6 -13.43 1.03 1.80
C LEU A 6 -12.04 0.99 1.16
N ALA A 7 -11.10 1.75 1.70
CA ALA A 7 -9.70 1.68 1.25
C ALA A 7 -9.13 0.26 1.34
N ALA A 8 -9.38 -0.46 2.45
CA ALA A 8 -8.95 -1.84 2.61
C ALA A 8 -9.61 -2.81 1.61
N LEU A 9 -10.89 -2.61 1.30
CA LEU A 9 -11.61 -3.39 0.29
C LEU A 9 -10.94 -3.25 -1.09
N PHE A 10 -10.77 -2.01 -1.55
CA PHE A 10 -10.14 -1.73 -2.84
C PHE A 10 -8.68 -2.20 -2.90
N LEU A 11 -7.91 -2.08 -1.80
CA LEU A 11 -6.57 -2.64 -1.71
C LEU A 11 -6.56 -4.16 -1.76
N GLY A 12 -7.58 -4.84 -1.21
CA GLY A 12 -7.74 -6.28 -1.32
C GLY A 12 -7.92 -6.73 -2.76
N LEU A 13 -8.83 -6.08 -3.49
CA LEU A 13 -9.06 -6.31 -4.92
C LEU A 13 -7.83 -5.97 -5.77
N HIS A 14 -7.17 -4.84 -5.48
CA HIS A 14 -5.88 -4.46 -6.08
C HIS A 14 -4.84 -5.57 -5.96
N ASN A 15 -4.69 -6.18 -4.77
CA ASN A 15 -3.70 -7.24 -4.55
C ASN A 15 -4.01 -8.51 -5.36
N LEU A 16 -5.28 -8.85 -5.56
CA LEU A 16 -5.68 -9.96 -6.43
C LEU A 16 -5.31 -9.70 -7.90
N CYS A 17 -5.69 -8.54 -8.42
CA CYS A 17 -5.34 -8.11 -9.78
C CYS A 17 -3.83 -8.03 -9.98
N LYS A 18 -3.10 -7.51 -8.99
CA LYS A 18 -1.64 -7.40 -9.00
C LYS A 18 -0.95 -8.76 -9.08
N LYS A 19 -1.41 -9.74 -8.31
CA LYS A 19 -0.87 -11.12 -8.37
C LYS A 19 -0.98 -11.67 -9.80
N HIS A 20 -2.12 -11.50 -10.46
CA HIS A 20 -2.33 -11.94 -11.84
C HIS A 20 -1.48 -11.13 -12.82
N ALA A 21 -1.39 -9.80 -12.68
CA ALA A 21 -0.63 -8.92 -13.57
C ALA A 21 0.86 -9.24 -13.59
N VAL A 22 1.45 -9.57 -12.42
CA VAL A 22 2.90 -9.79 -12.26
C VAL A 22 3.31 -11.24 -12.50
N GLN A 23 2.39 -12.20 -12.42
CA GLN A 23 2.71 -13.63 -12.57
C GLN A 23 3.30 -13.94 -13.95
N GLY A 24 4.58 -14.35 -13.98
CA GLY A 24 5.29 -14.66 -15.22
C GLY A 24 5.60 -13.45 -16.12
N ASN A 25 5.50 -12.24 -15.59
CA ASN A 25 5.64 -10.97 -16.31
C ASN A 25 6.87 -10.16 -15.83
N ALA A 26 7.23 -9.11 -16.58
CA ALA A 26 8.26 -8.16 -16.20
C ALA A 26 7.76 -7.18 -15.15
N VAL A 27 8.43 -7.12 -13.97
CA VAL A 27 7.97 -6.36 -12.82
C VAL A 27 7.96 -4.85 -13.05
N PHE A 28 9.06 -4.28 -13.56
CA PHE A 28 9.18 -2.83 -13.74
C PHE A 28 8.19 -2.26 -14.76
N PRO A 29 8.03 -2.85 -15.97
CA PRO A 29 7.01 -2.39 -16.90
C PRO A 29 5.57 -2.55 -16.37
N VAL A 30 5.28 -3.64 -15.64
CA VAL A 30 3.97 -3.81 -15.00
C VAL A 30 3.72 -2.72 -13.96
N LEU A 31 4.71 -2.42 -13.11
CA LEU A 31 4.60 -1.37 -12.10
C LEU A 31 4.42 0.01 -12.73
N PHE A 32 5.22 0.33 -13.76
CA PHE A 32 5.08 1.57 -14.53
C PHE A 32 3.70 1.67 -15.19
N GLY A 33 3.23 0.62 -15.87
CA GLY A 33 1.90 0.58 -16.49
C GLY A 33 0.76 0.72 -15.47
N THR A 34 0.92 0.15 -14.28
CA THR A 34 -0.03 0.29 -13.18
C THR A 34 -0.15 1.75 -12.71
N ILE A 35 0.98 2.40 -12.42
CA ILE A 35 0.95 3.80 -11.97
C ILE A 35 0.53 4.72 -13.10
N GLY A 36 0.96 4.45 -14.35
CA GLY A 36 0.54 5.20 -15.53
C GLY A 36 -0.97 5.13 -15.77
N SER A 37 -1.59 3.95 -15.66
CA SER A 37 -3.05 3.82 -15.75
C SER A 37 -3.78 4.54 -14.61
N GLY A 38 -3.23 4.49 -13.39
CA GLY A 38 -3.75 5.26 -12.26
C GLY A 38 -3.64 6.78 -12.49
N PHE A 39 -2.53 7.24 -13.05
CA PHE A 39 -2.35 8.65 -13.42
C PHE A 39 -3.37 9.11 -14.47
N LEU A 40 -3.62 8.29 -15.50
CA LEU A 40 -4.63 8.60 -16.52
C LEU A 40 -6.05 8.75 -15.94
N VAL A 41 -6.37 8.04 -14.85
CA VAL A 41 -7.65 8.23 -14.12
C VAL A 41 -7.69 9.57 -13.39
N LEU A 42 -6.56 10.03 -12.84
CA LEU A 42 -6.49 11.30 -12.10
C LEU A 42 -6.36 12.52 -13.01
N LEU A 43 -5.85 12.34 -14.22
CA LEU A 43 -5.58 13.43 -15.17
C LEU A 43 -6.83 14.27 -15.52
N PRO A 44 -8.03 13.70 -15.79
CA PRO A 44 -9.25 14.48 -16.04
C PRO A 44 -9.61 15.40 -14.87
N PHE A 45 -9.41 14.97 -13.62
CA PHE A 45 -9.70 15.80 -12.44
C PHE A 45 -8.71 16.97 -12.32
N PHE A 46 -7.47 16.77 -12.69
CA PHE A 46 -6.48 17.86 -12.77
C PHE A 46 -6.83 18.87 -13.87
N ILE A 47 -7.12 18.40 -15.07
CA ILE A 47 -7.56 19.26 -16.19
C ILE A 47 -8.85 19.99 -15.82
N GLY A 48 -9.82 19.28 -15.24
CA GLY A 48 -11.07 19.87 -14.74
C GLY A 48 -10.82 20.95 -13.69
N SER A 49 -9.84 20.76 -12.80
CA SER A 49 -9.49 21.76 -11.79
C SER A 49 -8.87 23.04 -12.38
N LEU A 50 -8.21 22.94 -13.54
CA LEU A 50 -7.68 24.11 -14.24
C LEU A 50 -8.74 24.90 -14.99
N TYR A 51 -9.69 24.22 -15.67
CA TYR A 51 -10.68 24.88 -16.53
C TYR A 51 -12.04 25.09 -15.86
N PHE A 52 -12.42 24.26 -14.89
CA PHE A 52 -13.71 24.26 -14.21
C PHE A 52 -13.57 24.17 -12.68
N PRO A 53 -12.83 25.09 -12.04
CA PRO A 53 -12.45 24.96 -10.62
C PRO A 53 -13.68 24.87 -9.70
N GLU A 54 -14.72 25.67 -9.91
CA GLU A 54 -15.90 25.68 -9.05
C GLU A 54 -16.68 24.35 -9.13
N PHE A 55 -16.81 23.79 -10.32
CA PHE A 55 -17.43 22.49 -10.51
C PHE A 55 -16.63 21.38 -9.79
N MET A 56 -15.30 21.39 -9.90
CA MET A 56 -14.44 20.42 -9.21
C MET A 56 -14.48 20.57 -7.69
N LYS A 57 -14.60 21.80 -7.18
CA LYS A 57 -14.80 22.06 -5.74
C LYS A 57 -16.12 21.49 -5.25
N GLN A 58 -17.23 21.71 -5.96
CA GLN A 58 -18.54 21.16 -5.62
C GLN A 58 -18.55 19.64 -5.62
N MET A 59 -17.86 19.01 -6.56
CA MET A 59 -17.71 17.56 -6.62
C MET A 59 -16.73 17.00 -5.58
N GLY A 60 -15.95 17.83 -4.89
CA GLY A 60 -14.94 17.41 -3.93
C GLY A 60 -13.68 16.80 -4.55
N PHE A 61 -13.43 17.06 -5.85
CA PHE A 61 -12.26 16.54 -6.60
C PHE A 61 -11.29 17.66 -7.05
N TYR A 62 -11.36 18.81 -6.41
CA TYR A 62 -10.52 19.94 -6.77
C TYR A 62 -9.06 19.71 -6.36
N ILE A 63 -8.15 19.83 -7.34
CA ILE A 63 -6.71 19.78 -7.16
C ILE A 63 -6.21 21.21 -7.07
N THR A 64 -5.72 21.59 -5.89
CA THR A 64 -5.24 22.96 -5.62
C THR A 64 -3.84 23.16 -6.17
N ASP A 65 -3.52 24.39 -6.56
CA ASP A 65 -2.12 24.79 -6.72
C ASP A 65 -1.40 24.85 -5.38
N ILE A 66 -0.12 24.45 -5.37
CA ILE A 66 0.68 24.36 -4.18
C ILE A 66 2.07 24.97 -4.40
N SER A 67 2.67 25.46 -3.32
CA SER A 67 4.02 26.02 -3.37
C SER A 67 5.10 24.98 -3.70
N TRP A 68 6.21 25.42 -4.27
CA TRP A 68 7.35 24.55 -4.58
C TRP A 68 7.86 23.74 -3.38
N SER A 69 7.82 24.32 -2.18
CA SER A 69 8.16 23.61 -0.95
C SER A 69 7.25 22.40 -0.73
N ARG A 70 5.93 22.55 -0.92
CA ARG A 70 4.96 21.45 -0.78
C ARG A 70 5.17 20.37 -1.85
N HIS A 71 5.53 20.75 -3.08
CA HIS A 71 5.95 19.80 -4.10
C HIS A 71 7.17 18.97 -3.66
N GLY A 72 8.16 19.61 -3.00
CA GLY A 72 9.32 18.93 -2.43
C GLY A 72 8.94 17.85 -1.40
N PHE A 73 8.02 18.16 -0.50
CA PHE A 73 7.53 17.18 0.48
C PHE A 73 6.82 15.98 -0.20
N ILE A 74 5.98 16.24 -1.20
CA ILE A 74 5.31 15.16 -1.95
C ILE A 74 6.32 14.32 -2.75
N PHE A 75 7.35 14.96 -3.30
CA PHE A 75 8.42 14.25 -4.01
C PHE A 75 9.21 13.31 -3.08
N ILE A 76 9.54 13.75 -1.85
CA ILE A 76 10.17 12.90 -0.81
C ILE A 76 9.29 11.67 -0.52
N LYS A 77 7.98 11.87 -0.31
CA LYS A 77 7.03 10.76 -0.16
C LYS A 77 7.11 9.77 -1.32
N SER A 78 7.13 10.30 -2.54
CA SER A 78 7.17 9.47 -3.76
C SER A 78 8.46 8.66 -3.85
N MET A 79 9.61 9.23 -3.45
CA MET A 79 10.88 8.52 -3.36
C MET A 79 10.84 7.39 -2.33
N ILE A 80 10.34 7.64 -1.13
CA ILE A 80 10.21 6.65 -0.06
C ILE A 80 9.36 5.47 -0.54
N MET A 81 8.22 5.77 -1.17
CA MET A 81 7.30 4.74 -1.63
C MET A 81 7.82 3.97 -2.84
N ALA A 82 8.45 4.64 -3.81
CA ALA A 82 9.08 4.01 -4.95
C ALA A 82 10.21 3.05 -4.49
N ALA A 83 11.06 3.49 -3.56
CA ALA A 83 12.10 2.64 -2.98
C ALA A 83 11.50 1.41 -2.26
N SER A 84 10.44 1.60 -1.46
CA SER A 84 9.71 0.50 -0.82
C SER A 84 9.20 -0.51 -1.85
N TRP A 85 8.60 -0.05 -2.94
CA TRP A 85 8.06 -0.91 -3.98
C TRP A 85 9.16 -1.68 -4.73
N VAL A 86 10.23 -0.99 -5.12
CA VAL A 86 11.38 -1.63 -5.79
C VAL A 86 11.96 -2.76 -4.92
N LEU A 87 12.22 -2.49 -3.64
CA LEU A 87 12.74 -3.51 -2.71
C LEU A 87 11.75 -4.67 -2.52
N ALA A 88 10.46 -4.37 -2.38
CA ALA A 88 9.43 -5.39 -2.23
C ALA A 88 9.32 -6.28 -3.47
N PHE A 89 9.36 -5.70 -4.67
CA PHE A 89 9.29 -6.45 -5.90
C PHE A 89 10.54 -7.30 -6.16
N GLN A 90 11.73 -6.77 -5.83
CA GLN A 90 12.96 -7.56 -5.89
C GLN A 90 12.92 -8.75 -4.92
N ALA A 91 12.38 -8.56 -3.73
CA ALA A 91 12.19 -9.65 -2.78
C ALA A 91 11.19 -10.69 -3.30
N LEU A 92 10.03 -10.24 -3.82
CA LEU A 92 9.00 -11.12 -4.41
C LEU A 92 9.48 -11.91 -5.61
N LYS A 93 10.41 -11.37 -6.40
CA LYS A 93 11.03 -12.09 -7.54
C LYS A 93 11.79 -13.34 -7.09
N HIS A 94 12.33 -13.35 -5.88
CA HIS A 94 13.26 -14.36 -5.39
C HIS A 94 12.78 -15.16 -4.17
N LEU A 95 11.75 -14.68 -3.49
CA LEU A 95 11.18 -15.31 -2.30
C LEU A 95 9.72 -15.75 -2.56
N PRO A 96 9.29 -16.86 -1.94
CA PRO A 96 7.88 -17.24 -1.94
C PRO A 96 7.00 -16.15 -1.34
N ILE A 97 5.80 -16.00 -1.88
CA ILE A 97 4.82 -15.02 -1.37
C ILE A 97 4.44 -15.31 0.09
N THR A 98 4.46 -16.58 0.48
CA THR A 98 4.25 -17.08 1.85
C THR A 98 5.28 -16.57 2.87
N ILE A 99 6.39 -16.00 2.43
CA ILE A 99 7.39 -15.35 3.27
C ILE A 99 7.26 -13.83 3.19
N VAL A 100 7.09 -13.32 1.97
CA VAL A 100 7.03 -11.87 1.72
C VAL A 100 5.76 -11.25 2.34
N ALA A 101 4.60 -11.88 2.16
CA ALA A 101 3.34 -11.36 2.66
C ALA A 101 3.31 -11.18 4.20
N PRO A 102 3.75 -12.16 5.01
CA PRO A 102 3.82 -12.01 6.46
C PRO A 102 4.74 -10.88 6.93
N ILE A 103 5.93 -10.74 6.31
CA ILE A 103 6.86 -9.67 6.67
C ILE A 103 6.24 -8.30 6.34
N ARG A 104 5.63 -8.16 5.17
CA ARG A 104 4.91 -6.93 4.81
C ARG A 104 3.72 -6.64 5.72
N SER A 105 3.08 -7.68 6.23
CA SER A 105 1.97 -7.54 7.15
C SER A 105 2.39 -7.07 8.55
N ALA A 106 3.69 -7.11 8.88
CA ALA A 106 4.24 -6.51 10.10
C ALA A 106 4.38 -4.97 10.02
N GLY A 107 4.05 -4.33 8.89
CA GLY A 107 4.07 -2.86 8.74
C GLY A 107 3.37 -2.09 9.85
N PRO A 108 2.16 -2.46 10.32
CA PRO A 108 1.50 -1.80 11.45
C PRO A 108 2.34 -1.71 12.71
N PHE A 109 3.23 -2.67 12.97
CA PHE A 109 4.15 -2.61 14.10
C PHE A 109 5.05 -1.36 14.03
N PHE A 110 5.63 -1.08 12.87
CA PHE A 110 6.45 0.11 12.67
C PHE A 110 5.62 1.40 12.70
N THR A 111 4.41 1.38 12.10
CA THR A 111 3.50 2.52 12.14
C THR A 111 3.04 2.82 13.56
N PHE A 112 2.74 1.79 14.36
CA PHE A 112 2.29 1.94 15.75
C PHE A 112 3.38 2.58 16.61
N ILE A 113 4.61 2.08 16.56
CA ILE A 113 5.73 2.68 17.28
C ILE A 113 5.95 4.13 16.81
N GLY A 114 5.96 4.37 15.50
CA GLY A 114 6.15 5.70 14.94
C GLY A 114 5.03 6.67 15.33
N ALA A 115 3.78 6.22 15.39
CA ALA A 115 2.63 7.04 15.78
C ALA A 115 2.74 7.51 17.25
N ILE A 116 3.14 6.62 18.16
CA ILE A 116 3.36 6.96 19.56
C ILE A 116 4.56 7.91 19.71
N VAL A 117 5.71 7.58 19.08
CA VAL A 117 6.97 8.32 19.28
C VAL A 117 6.96 9.68 18.58
N ILE A 118 6.38 9.76 17.37
CA ILE A 118 6.44 10.98 16.54
C ILE A 118 5.24 11.89 16.82
N TYR A 119 4.04 11.32 16.96
CA TYR A 119 2.79 12.07 17.08
C TYR A 119 2.20 12.07 18.48
N GLY A 120 2.80 11.34 19.43
CA GLY A 120 2.27 11.24 20.79
C GLY A 120 0.89 10.60 20.87
N GLU A 121 0.50 9.78 19.86
CA GLU A 121 -0.79 9.10 19.87
C GLU A 121 -0.92 8.22 21.12
N GLN A 122 -2.06 8.33 21.80
CA GLN A 122 -2.33 7.57 23.03
C GLN A 122 -3.46 6.56 22.77
N PRO A 123 -3.12 5.32 22.38
CA PRO A 123 -4.13 4.29 22.19
C PRO A 123 -4.78 3.91 23.52
N ASN A 124 -6.11 3.73 23.51
CA ASN A 124 -6.82 3.20 24.68
C ASN A 124 -6.55 1.69 24.85
N SER A 125 -6.95 1.14 26.00
CA SER A 125 -6.69 -0.28 26.35
C SER A 125 -7.26 -1.25 25.32
N LEU A 126 -8.43 -0.95 24.75
CA LEU A 126 -9.09 -1.82 23.77
C LEU A 126 -8.36 -1.79 22.41
N GLN A 127 -7.84 -0.62 22.02
CA GLN A 127 -6.99 -0.47 20.82
C GLN A 127 -5.68 -1.26 20.97
N TRP A 128 -5.07 -1.25 22.17
CA TRP A 128 -3.89 -2.08 22.47
C TRP A 128 -4.20 -3.57 22.31
N VAL A 129 -5.30 -4.04 22.89
CA VAL A 129 -5.72 -5.44 22.74
C VAL A 129 -5.96 -5.80 21.28
N GLY A 130 -6.73 -4.98 20.55
CA GLY A 130 -6.99 -5.17 19.12
C GLY A 130 -5.70 -5.20 18.30
N PHE A 131 -4.75 -4.32 18.58
CA PHE A 131 -3.45 -4.28 17.93
C PHE A 131 -2.64 -5.57 18.19
N VAL A 132 -2.54 -6.02 19.44
CA VAL A 132 -1.84 -7.26 19.81
C VAL A 132 -2.47 -8.47 19.12
N VAL A 133 -3.81 -8.52 19.06
CA VAL A 133 -4.55 -9.60 18.36
C VAL A 133 -4.23 -9.59 16.85
N ILE A 134 -4.20 -8.41 16.20
CA ILE A 134 -3.83 -8.30 14.76
C ILE A 134 -2.40 -8.79 14.54
N ILE A 135 -1.43 -8.28 15.31
CA ILE A 135 -0.01 -8.65 15.15
C ILE A 135 0.19 -10.14 15.39
N SER A 136 -0.39 -10.69 16.46
CA SER A 136 -0.31 -12.13 16.76
C SER A 136 -0.90 -12.97 15.63
N SER A 137 -2.02 -12.54 15.06
CA SER A 137 -2.68 -13.21 13.93
C SER A 137 -1.84 -13.15 12.66
N VAL A 138 -1.20 -12.02 12.37
CA VAL A 138 -0.26 -11.85 11.26
C VAL A 138 0.98 -12.75 11.45
N LEU A 139 1.52 -12.86 12.66
CA LEU A 139 2.62 -13.76 12.97
C LEU A 139 2.22 -15.24 12.84
N LEU A 140 1.01 -15.62 13.27
CA LEU A 140 0.46 -16.97 13.06
C LEU A 140 0.30 -17.26 11.56
N TYR A 141 -0.21 -16.29 10.77
CA TYR A 141 -0.29 -16.42 9.32
C TYR A 141 1.09 -16.67 8.70
N SER A 142 2.13 -15.98 9.22
CA SER A 142 3.53 -16.18 8.84
C SER A 142 4.02 -17.61 9.12
N LYS A 143 3.73 -18.16 10.31
CA LYS A 143 4.15 -19.51 10.69
C LYS A 143 3.54 -20.60 9.78
N VAL A 144 2.30 -20.41 9.32
CA VAL A 144 1.68 -21.33 8.38
C VAL A 144 2.42 -21.36 7.03
N GLY A 145 3.05 -20.23 6.62
CA GLY A 145 3.86 -20.12 5.39
C GLY A 145 5.31 -20.63 5.52
N LYS A 146 5.87 -20.70 6.73
CA LYS A 146 7.29 -20.99 6.97
C LYS A 146 7.77 -22.41 6.64
N LYS A 147 6.89 -23.36 6.31
CA LYS A 147 7.29 -24.76 6.04
C LYS A 147 8.12 -24.97 4.78
N GLU A 148 8.66 -23.92 4.17
CA GLU A 148 9.34 -23.95 2.87
C GLU A 148 10.89 -23.78 2.94
N GLY A 149 11.52 -24.04 4.09
CA GLY A 149 12.98 -24.26 4.16
C GLY A 149 13.94 -23.07 3.95
N ILE A 150 13.51 -21.81 4.13
CA ILE A 150 14.37 -20.65 3.91
C ILE A 150 15.07 -20.19 5.19
N ILE A 151 16.42 -20.12 5.15
CA ILE A 151 17.26 -19.65 6.24
C ILE A 151 17.27 -18.12 6.27
N PHE A 152 16.57 -17.51 7.25
CA PHE A 152 16.35 -16.06 7.36
C PHE A 152 17.65 -15.25 7.57
N LYS A 153 18.60 -15.75 8.39
CA LYS A 153 19.78 -15.00 8.85
C LYS A 153 20.84 -14.66 7.79
N ARG A 154 20.80 -15.25 6.59
CA ARG A 154 21.81 -15.04 5.51
C ARG A 154 21.23 -14.58 4.19
N ASN A 155 19.95 -14.27 4.12
CA ASN A 155 19.30 -13.97 2.85
C ASN A 155 19.07 -12.45 2.68
N LYS A 156 19.85 -11.81 1.81
CA LYS A 156 19.74 -10.37 1.47
C LYS A 156 18.33 -9.96 1.03
N ARG A 157 17.52 -10.89 0.49
CA ARG A 157 16.13 -10.62 0.06
C ARG A 157 15.16 -10.48 1.24
N ILE A 158 15.47 -11.15 2.37
CA ILE A 158 14.72 -10.96 3.61
C ILE A 158 14.96 -9.54 4.16
N TYR A 159 16.19 -9.07 4.15
CA TYR A 159 16.48 -7.69 4.55
C TYR A 159 15.84 -6.67 3.62
N ALA A 160 15.81 -6.92 2.31
CA ALA A 160 15.14 -6.06 1.35
C ALA A 160 13.64 -5.94 1.64
N ILE A 161 12.93 -7.04 1.98
CA ILE A 161 11.50 -6.97 2.29
C ILE A 161 11.22 -6.34 3.66
N ILE A 162 12.10 -6.51 4.64
CA ILE A 162 12.01 -5.81 5.93
C ILE A 162 12.18 -4.29 5.71
N ALA A 163 13.21 -3.87 4.97
CA ALA A 163 13.42 -2.47 4.62
C ALA A 163 12.23 -1.89 3.84
N ALA A 164 11.69 -2.64 2.87
CA ALA A 164 10.49 -2.24 2.14
C ALA A 164 9.28 -2.06 3.07
N THR A 165 9.16 -2.89 4.09
CA THR A 165 8.06 -2.80 5.07
C THR A 165 8.22 -1.58 5.96
N PHE A 166 9.43 -1.33 6.44
CA PHE A 166 9.76 -0.14 7.21
C PHE A 166 9.51 1.14 6.40
N LEU A 167 10.02 1.24 5.16
CA LEU A 167 9.79 2.39 4.28
C LEU A 167 8.29 2.60 3.99
N GLY A 168 7.53 1.52 3.81
CA GLY A 168 6.08 1.60 3.63
C GLY A 168 5.35 2.12 4.87
N ALA A 169 5.78 1.74 6.05
CA ALA A 169 5.25 2.27 7.32
C ALA A 169 5.64 3.75 7.51
N SER A 170 6.90 4.11 7.23
CA SER A 170 7.37 5.50 7.26
C SER A 170 6.60 6.39 6.30
N SER A 171 6.29 5.89 5.09
CA SER A 171 5.43 6.61 4.14
C SER A 171 4.03 6.86 4.70
N GLY A 172 3.45 5.89 5.42
CA GLY A 172 2.14 6.07 6.06
C GLY A 172 2.16 7.13 7.18
N LEU A 173 3.20 7.13 8.00
CA LEU A 173 3.41 8.18 9.02
C LEU A 173 3.60 9.55 8.35
N TYR A 174 4.35 9.60 7.27
CA TYR A 174 4.56 10.81 6.49
C TYR A 174 3.28 11.32 5.83
N ASP A 175 2.33 10.43 5.49
CA ASP A 175 1.00 10.83 5.00
C ASP A 175 0.22 11.64 6.05
N LYS A 176 0.30 11.25 7.33
CA LYS A 176 -0.30 12.00 8.41
C LYS A 176 0.29 13.40 8.49
N PHE A 177 1.61 13.53 8.46
CA PHE A 177 2.29 14.82 8.42
C PHE A 177 1.81 15.70 7.26
N LEU A 178 1.74 15.15 6.04
CA LEU A 178 1.32 15.91 4.86
C LEU A 178 -0.13 16.39 4.94
N ILE A 179 -1.03 15.55 5.46
CA ILE A 179 -2.47 15.82 5.45
C ILE A 179 -2.90 16.58 6.71
N GLN A 180 -2.43 16.20 7.89
CA GLN A 180 -2.89 16.81 9.15
C GLN A 180 -2.04 18.00 9.58
N GLU A 181 -0.70 17.94 9.46
CA GLU A 181 0.19 19.04 9.87
C GLU A 181 0.34 20.11 8.79
N LEU A 182 0.63 19.70 7.53
CA LEU A 182 0.75 20.63 6.41
C LEU A 182 -0.60 21.01 5.78
N VAL A 183 -1.69 20.38 6.22
CA VAL A 183 -3.07 20.60 5.75
C VAL A 183 -3.16 20.54 4.22
N LEU A 184 -2.48 19.55 3.62
CA LEU A 184 -2.56 19.33 2.19
C LEU A 184 -3.90 18.71 1.81
N ASN A 185 -4.49 19.25 0.74
CA ASN A 185 -5.68 18.65 0.16
C ASN A 185 -5.39 17.21 -0.31
N PRO A 186 -6.20 16.20 0.10
CA PRO A 186 -5.98 14.80 -0.25
C PRO A 186 -5.89 14.53 -1.76
N GLN A 187 -6.72 15.20 -2.57
CA GLN A 187 -6.75 15.04 -4.03
C GLN A 187 -5.47 15.60 -4.65
N THR A 188 -5.00 16.74 -4.15
CA THR A 188 -3.73 17.36 -4.57
C THR A 188 -2.55 16.46 -4.23
N LEU A 189 -2.51 15.93 -3.00
CA LEU A 189 -1.49 14.98 -2.58
C LEU A 189 -1.50 13.73 -3.47
N GLN A 190 -2.68 13.15 -3.72
CA GLN A 190 -2.84 11.94 -4.53
C GLN A 190 -2.35 12.12 -5.96
N PHE A 191 -2.73 13.23 -6.60
CA PHE A 191 -2.34 13.53 -7.98
C PHE A 191 -0.82 13.69 -8.11
N TRP A 192 -0.21 14.58 -7.31
CA TRP A 192 1.22 14.85 -7.40
C TRP A 192 2.08 13.67 -6.93
N PHE A 193 1.63 12.92 -5.93
CA PHE A 193 2.27 11.66 -5.54
C PHE A 193 2.27 10.64 -6.67
N CYS A 194 1.14 10.47 -7.36
CA CYS A 194 1.05 9.58 -8.52
C CYS A 194 1.99 10.03 -9.65
N TRP A 195 1.99 11.34 -9.97
CA TRP A 195 2.84 11.93 -10.99
C TRP A 195 4.33 11.72 -10.70
N TYR A 196 4.80 12.13 -9.53
CA TYR A 196 6.22 11.96 -9.16
C TYR A 196 6.63 10.49 -9.09
N THR A 197 5.76 9.63 -8.60
CA THR A 197 6.03 8.19 -8.60
C THR A 197 6.16 7.65 -10.03
N LEU A 198 5.31 8.11 -10.95
CA LEU A 198 5.40 7.74 -12.37
C LEU A 198 6.73 8.18 -12.98
N LEU A 199 7.19 9.41 -12.71
CA LEU A 199 8.48 9.91 -13.19
C LEU A 199 9.66 9.10 -12.62
N ILE A 200 9.65 8.82 -11.32
CA ILE A 200 10.70 8.00 -10.69
C ILE A 200 10.75 6.60 -11.32
N LEU A 201 9.59 5.98 -11.53
CA LEU A 201 9.51 4.66 -12.15
C LEU A 201 9.93 4.69 -13.63
N LEU A 202 9.64 5.78 -14.34
CA LEU A 202 10.13 5.99 -15.71
C LEU A 202 11.66 6.03 -15.72
N CYS A 203 12.29 6.80 -14.83
CA CYS A 203 13.75 6.82 -14.69
C CYS A 203 14.31 5.41 -14.40
N ILE A 204 13.71 4.68 -13.46
CA ILE A 204 14.14 3.30 -13.17
C ILE A 204 13.97 2.39 -14.38
N LEU A 205 12.89 2.55 -15.14
CA LEU A 205 12.66 1.78 -16.37
C LEU A 205 13.72 2.07 -17.42
N LEU A 206 14.01 3.35 -17.68
CA LEU A 206 14.99 3.79 -18.68
C LEU A 206 16.42 3.38 -18.32
N PHE A 207 16.83 3.59 -17.07
CA PHE A 207 18.22 3.38 -16.65
C PHE A 207 18.52 1.97 -16.12
N SER A 208 17.50 1.21 -15.71
CA SER A 208 17.72 -0.10 -15.07
C SER A 208 17.16 -1.26 -15.86
N TRP A 209 16.02 -1.10 -16.53
CA TRP A 209 15.35 -2.21 -17.22
C TRP A 209 15.70 -2.25 -18.72
N PHE A 210 15.69 -1.12 -19.43
CA PHE A 210 15.99 -1.09 -20.87
C PHE A 210 17.42 -1.50 -21.22
N PRO A 211 18.48 -1.09 -20.47
CA PRO A 211 19.83 -1.48 -20.80
C PRO A 211 20.11 -2.98 -20.62
N ASN A 212 19.42 -3.65 -19.70
CA ASN A 212 19.65 -5.06 -19.35
C ASN A 212 18.92 -6.05 -20.30
N LYS A 213 19.15 -5.95 -21.63
CA LYS A 213 18.45 -6.76 -22.63
C LYS A 213 18.59 -8.27 -22.47
N GLY A 214 19.75 -8.78 -21.99
CA GLY A 214 20.06 -10.21 -21.94
C GLY A 214 19.40 -11.00 -20.79
N ASN A 215 18.95 -10.34 -19.74
CA ASN A 215 18.50 -11.04 -18.51
C ASN A 215 17.11 -10.62 -18.02
N ARG A 216 16.33 -9.93 -18.87
CA ARG A 216 15.01 -9.41 -18.53
C ARG A 216 13.90 -10.39 -18.93
N LYS A 217 12.88 -10.55 -18.04
CA LYS A 217 11.64 -11.19 -18.44
C LYS A 217 10.93 -10.32 -19.49
N GLU A 218 10.26 -10.98 -20.44
CA GLU A 218 9.41 -10.30 -21.41
C GLU A 218 8.22 -9.62 -20.72
N PHE A 219 7.84 -8.46 -21.21
CA PHE A 219 6.63 -7.78 -20.80
C PHE A 219 5.44 -8.32 -21.60
N LYS A 220 4.39 -8.72 -20.89
CA LYS A 220 3.12 -9.16 -21.47
C LYS A 220 2.01 -8.22 -20.99
N TRP A 221 1.35 -7.56 -21.93
CA TRP A 221 0.20 -6.73 -21.60
C TRP A 221 -0.94 -7.56 -21.02
N ARG A 222 -1.57 -7.05 -19.96
CA ARG A 222 -2.75 -7.64 -19.34
C ARG A 222 -3.66 -6.53 -18.85
N TRP A 223 -4.95 -6.62 -19.10
CA TRP A 223 -5.93 -5.64 -18.62
C TRP A 223 -5.96 -5.50 -17.10
N THR A 224 -5.54 -6.51 -16.38
CA THR A 224 -5.37 -6.42 -14.93
C THR A 224 -4.34 -5.37 -14.51
N ILE A 225 -3.42 -4.95 -15.35
CA ILE A 225 -2.48 -3.84 -15.08
C ILE A 225 -3.27 -2.54 -14.90
N VAL A 226 -4.23 -2.29 -15.79
CA VAL A 226 -5.13 -1.12 -15.69
C VAL A 226 -6.00 -1.23 -14.43
N GLY A 227 -6.60 -2.40 -14.20
CA GLY A 227 -7.40 -2.65 -13.00
C GLY A 227 -6.63 -2.40 -11.70
N VAL A 228 -5.35 -2.81 -11.65
CA VAL A 228 -4.47 -2.53 -10.49
C VAL A 228 -4.30 -1.02 -10.27
N GLY A 229 -4.10 -0.24 -11.34
CA GLY A 229 -3.95 1.22 -11.24
C GLY A 229 -5.22 1.91 -10.75
N VAL A 230 -6.36 1.59 -11.36
CA VAL A 230 -7.68 2.15 -10.97
C VAL A 230 -8.02 1.83 -9.52
N LEU A 231 -7.90 0.56 -9.12
CA LEU A 231 -8.19 0.12 -7.76
C LEU A 231 -7.26 0.75 -6.72
N LEU A 232 -5.99 0.97 -7.08
CA LEU A 232 -5.03 1.64 -6.21
C LEU A 232 -5.45 3.10 -5.98
N GLN A 233 -5.76 3.85 -7.04
CA GLN A 233 -6.16 5.24 -6.92
C GLN A 233 -7.47 5.40 -6.13
N THR A 234 -8.43 4.50 -6.34
CA THR A 234 -9.67 4.48 -5.57
C THR A 234 -9.40 4.20 -4.09
N ALA A 235 -8.52 3.26 -3.78
CA ALA A 235 -8.14 2.93 -2.42
C ALA A 235 -7.41 4.10 -1.74
N ASP A 236 -6.48 4.75 -2.44
CA ASP A 236 -5.71 5.88 -1.92
C ASP A 236 -6.62 7.10 -1.69
N TYR A 237 -7.61 7.34 -2.56
CA TYR A 237 -8.63 8.37 -2.35
C TYR A 237 -9.35 8.19 -1.02
N PHE A 238 -9.88 7.00 -0.75
CA PHE A 238 -10.58 6.73 0.51
C PHE A 238 -9.64 6.79 1.72
N TYR A 239 -8.40 6.34 1.57
CA TYR A 239 -7.40 6.39 2.62
C TYR A 239 -7.02 7.82 3.00
N PHE A 240 -6.66 8.65 2.02
CA PHE A 240 -6.29 10.04 2.28
C PHE A 240 -7.48 10.87 2.80
N LYS A 241 -8.69 10.59 2.28
CA LYS A 241 -9.91 11.20 2.78
C LYS A 241 -10.19 10.81 4.26
N ALA A 242 -9.94 9.55 4.62
CA ALA A 242 -10.05 9.11 6.01
C ALA A 242 -9.01 9.78 6.91
N LEU A 243 -7.80 10.02 6.40
CA LEU A 243 -6.71 10.65 7.15
C LEU A 243 -6.88 12.17 7.29
N GLN A 244 -7.76 12.79 6.50
CA GLN A 244 -8.08 14.21 6.59
C GLN A 244 -8.81 14.58 7.89
N ASP A 245 -9.47 13.62 8.53
CA ASP A 245 -10.09 13.81 9.84
C ASP A 245 -8.98 14.04 10.89
N PRO A 246 -8.95 15.19 11.60
CA PRO A 246 -7.94 15.50 12.61
C PRO A 246 -7.89 14.47 13.76
N GLU A 247 -9.02 13.83 14.08
CA GLU A 247 -9.10 12.81 15.11
C GLU A 247 -8.67 11.42 14.62
N ALA A 248 -8.41 11.27 13.32
CA ALA A 248 -8.01 9.99 12.76
C ALA A 248 -6.60 9.60 13.22
N LEU A 249 -6.52 8.56 14.05
CA LEU A 249 -5.25 7.96 14.46
C LEU A 249 -4.66 7.12 13.32
N ILE A 250 -3.42 7.44 12.93
CA ILE A 250 -2.73 6.71 11.84
C ILE A 250 -2.53 5.23 12.20
N LEU A 251 -2.36 4.92 13.49
CA LEU A 251 -2.26 3.55 13.97
C LEU A 251 -3.52 2.73 13.65
N ILE A 252 -4.70 3.32 13.84
CA ILE A 252 -6.00 2.67 13.57
C ILE A 252 -6.17 2.45 12.06
N LEU A 253 -5.94 3.48 11.25
CA LEU A 253 -6.03 3.38 9.79
C LEU A 253 -5.04 2.34 9.23
N SER A 254 -3.83 2.28 9.79
CA SER A 254 -2.83 1.27 9.42
C SER A 254 -3.30 -0.15 9.76
N ALA A 255 -3.95 -0.35 10.91
CA ALA A 255 -4.52 -1.63 11.31
C ALA A 255 -5.71 -2.03 10.40
N ILE A 256 -6.63 -1.10 10.14
CA ILE A 256 -7.79 -1.33 9.26
C ILE A 256 -7.34 -1.72 7.85
N LYS A 257 -6.32 -1.06 7.30
CA LYS A 257 -5.75 -1.43 5.98
C LYS A 257 -5.31 -2.90 5.92
N ARG A 258 -4.99 -3.56 7.04
CA ARG A 258 -4.63 -4.99 7.05
C ARG A 258 -5.80 -5.91 6.80
N SER A 259 -7.03 -5.47 7.01
CA SER A 259 -8.22 -6.26 6.66
C SER A 259 -8.30 -6.60 5.16
N GLN A 260 -7.56 -5.89 4.29
CA GLN A 260 -7.35 -6.26 2.87
C GLN A 260 -6.87 -7.72 2.70
N LEU A 261 -6.13 -8.27 3.70
CA LEU A 261 -5.68 -9.66 3.67
C LEU A 261 -6.83 -10.67 3.66
N ILE A 262 -7.98 -10.31 4.25
CA ILE A 262 -9.18 -11.14 4.27
C ILE A 262 -9.63 -11.42 2.84
N ILE A 263 -9.74 -10.37 2.03
CA ILE A 263 -10.13 -10.44 0.62
C ILE A 263 -9.10 -11.25 -0.16
N ALA A 264 -7.81 -10.98 0.05
CA ALA A 264 -6.72 -11.70 -0.60
C ALA A 264 -6.72 -13.20 -0.25
N VAL A 265 -7.02 -13.58 1.00
CA VAL A 265 -7.03 -14.99 1.44
C VAL A 265 -8.31 -15.71 1.03
N VAL A 266 -9.48 -15.09 1.22
CA VAL A 266 -10.77 -15.73 0.89
C VAL A 266 -10.90 -15.87 -0.62
N ILE A 267 -10.86 -14.77 -1.36
CA ILE A 267 -11.04 -14.75 -2.81
C ILE A 267 -9.80 -15.32 -3.51
N GLY A 268 -8.60 -14.94 -3.11
CA GLY A 268 -7.36 -15.47 -3.67
C GLY A 268 -7.18 -16.96 -3.40
N GLY A 269 -7.54 -17.44 -2.21
CA GLY A 269 -7.53 -18.86 -1.90
C GLY A 269 -8.48 -19.69 -2.77
N LEU A 270 -9.64 -19.14 -3.15
CA LEU A 270 -10.59 -19.77 -4.06
C LEU A 270 -10.08 -19.74 -5.52
N LEU A 271 -9.68 -18.57 -6.01
CA LEU A 271 -9.26 -18.35 -7.40
C LEU A 271 -7.94 -19.07 -7.74
N PHE A 272 -6.96 -19.05 -6.84
CA PHE A 272 -5.63 -19.61 -7.09
C PHE A 272 -5.42 -21.02 -6.54
N LYS A 273 -6.49 -21.70 -6.07
CA LYS A 273 -6.48 -23.06 -5.52
C LYS A 273 -5.35 -23.29 -4.51
N GLU A 274 -5.11 -22.32 -3.59
CA GLU A 274 -4.01 -22.40 -2.62
C GLU A 274 -4.18 -23.56 -1.64
N LYS A 275 -3.06 -24.17 -1.25
CA LYS A 275 -3.01 -25.23 -0.24
C LYS A 275 -3.19 -24.66 1.17
N ASN A 276 -3.61 -25.48 2.14
CA ASN A 276 -3.74 -25.12 3.57
C ASN A 276 -4.80 -24.06 3.93
N LYS A 277 -5.90 -23.95 3.18
CA LYS A 277 -6.97 -22.95 3.42
C LYS A 277 -7.47 -22.94 4.87
N ARG A 278 -7.71 -24.12 5.49
CA ARG A 278 -8.20 -24.22 6.89
C ARG A 278 -7.23 -23.64 7.92
N LYS A 279 -5.90 -23.81 7.71
CA LYS A 279 -4.88 -23.25 8.62
C LYS A 279 -4.75 -21.73 8.52
N LYS A 280 -5.18 -21.14 7.40
CA LYS A 280 -5.19 -19.69 7.17
C LYS A 280 -6.44 -19.02 7.74
N LEU A 281 -7.51 -19.77 8.05
CA LEU A 281 -8.76 -19.22 8.61
C LEU A 281 -8.58 -18.69 10.03
N VAL A 282 -7.83 -19.40 10.89
CA VAL A 282 -7.63 -18.97 12.29
C VAL A 282 -6.98 -17.60 12.40
N PRO A 283 -5.80 -17.34 11.76
CA PRO A 283 -5.24 -16.00 11.79
C PRO A 283 -6.12 -14.97 11.07
N LEU A 284 -6.93 -15.37 10.10
CA LEU A 284 -7.89 -14.48 9.44
C LEU A 284 -8.97 -13.98 10.40
N ILE A 285 -9.57 -14.90 11.17
CA ILE A 285 -10.56 -14.56 12.21
C ILE A 285 -9.93 -13.66 13.26
N GLY A 286 -8.68 -13.92 13.65
CA GLY A 286 -7.97 -13.05 14.58
C GLY A 286 -7.78 -11.62 14.05
N ILE A 287 -7.46 -11.43 12.76
CA ILE A 287 -7.39 -10.10 12.15
C ILE A 287 -8.75 -9.40 12.21
N LEU A 288 -9.84 -10.12 11.90
CA LEU A 288 -11.21 -9.57 11.98
C LEU A 288 -11.58 -9.14 13.39
N LEU A 289 -11.30 -9.98 14.39
CA LEU A 289 -11.55 -9.67 15.79
C LEU A 289 -10.73 -8.46 16.25
N GLY A 290 -9.46 -8.39 15.88
CA GLY A 290 -8.60 -7.25 16.24
C GLY A 290 -9.07 -5.95 15.59
N VAL A 291 -9.49 -5.97 14.32
CA VAL A 291 -10.10 -4.80 13.64
C VAL A 291 -11.40 -4.40 14.33
N PHE A 292 -12.26 -5.37 14.67
CA PHE A 292 -13.51 -5.10 15.39
C PHE A 292 -13.27 -4.43 16.74
N LEU A 293 -12.31 -4.93 17.54
CA LEU A 293 -11.95 -4.34 18.84
C LEU A 293 -11.46 -2.90 18.69
N ILE A 294 -10.69 -2.60 17.63
CA ILE A 294 -10.21 -1.23 17.36
C ILE A 294 -11.37 -0.31 16.94
N LEU A 295 -12.35 -0.83 16.19
CA LEU A 295 -13.50 -0.03 15.71
C LEU A 295 -14.55 0.23 16.81
N TYR A 296 -14.66 -0.68 17.78
CA TYR A 296 -15.65 -0.59 18.86
C TYR A 296 -15.16 0.22 20.06
N SER A 297 -13.91 0.64 20.03
CA SER A 297 -13.29 1.46 21.07
C SER A 297 -13.49 2.96 20.80
#